data_b3cdf0c4954a365690962e175eadd0d7
#
_entry.id   b3cdf0c4954a365690962e175eadd0d7
#
_cell.length_a   1.000
_cell.length_b   1.000
_cell.length_c   1.000
_cell.angle_alpha   90.00
_cell.angle_beta   90.00
_cell.angle_gamma   90.00
#
_symmetry.space_group_name_H-M   'P 1'
#
loop_
_entity.id
_entity.type
_entity.pdbx_description
1 polymer ?
#
loop_
_entity_poly.entity_id
_entity_poly.type
_entity_poly.pdbx_seq_one_letter_code
_entity_poly.pdbx_strand_id
1 'polypeptide(L)'
;MTQTPPRWDLTNVYTGLSDPKLQADMQWVIDQGSALEAFYKSDLLPLTAETDPQLLNTRLNDLLERLQASYLKAHTIGAYLNSFISTDSYNKEALRLHSQFNIQTMPAQNTAMKINAWLGKIKAALPAALALPGPAHEHAFSLTEAAEQAQYLMSEAEEILANELSLSGGHAWDQLQGTVTSQKTAGIELEGELKQLPMPALINLHGHADEAVRKLAYETELREWQTIEEPLAACMNGIKGTVNTLNKHRGRQDALHSALDMARIDRKTLDAMMGVMTDSFPMFRRYFRAKAARFGQEQLPWWNLFAPVGKSERRYSYDEAKTLILENFASFTPELAAFAKGAFDHNWIDAEQRPGKRGGAFCMSVPAVKESRILCNFDSSLDQTMTMAHELGHGFHNYCMFQANRTEMQRRTPMTMAETASIMCETIVFNAIISQVRDPQEELAILETSLIGDSQVIVDISSRFLFEKEVFERREKSELSAEELSEIMERAQKATYGDGLNERYLHKYMWTWKPHYYDMVLSFYNFPYAFGLLFGTGLYAIYQQRGADFIPDYKALLASTGMGNAADLAASFGIDIRARKFWQDSLAVIEKKVDRYCEL
;
A
#
# COMPACT_ATOMS: atom_id res chain seq x y z
N MET A 1 -16.56 22.48 25.46
CA MET A 1 -15.30 21.79 25.72
C MET A 1 -15.12 20.82 24.58
N THR A 2 -14.11 21.00 23.74
CA THR A 2 -13.79 20.01 22.69
C THR A 2 -13.35 18.73 23.38
N GLN A 3 -14.12 17.67 23.20
CA GLN A 3 -13.81 16.36 23.75
C GLN A 3 -12.49 15.88 23.11
N THR A 4 -11.53 15.44 23.93
CA THR A 4 -10.27 14.87 23.44
C THR A 4 -10.58 13.64 22.59
N PRO A 5 -10.05 13.54 21.35
CA PRO A 5 -10.25 12.34 20.54
C PRO A 5 -9.82 11.06 21.28
N PRO A 6 -10.50 9.93 21.06
CA PRO A 6 -10.27 8.72 21.85
C PRO A 6 -8.92 8.07 21.54
N ARG A 7 -8.51 7.20 22.46
CA ARG A 7 -7.44 6.21 22.27
C ARG A 7 -8.07 4.82 22.16
N TRP A 8 -7.41 3.92 21.45
CA TRP A 8 -7.89 2.54 21.34
C TRP A 8 -7.78 1.76 22.64
N ASP A 9 -8.66 0.76 22.80
CA ASP A 9 -8.61 -0.22 23.88
C ASP A 9 -8.03 -1.54 23.35
N LEU A 10 -7.04 -2.07 24.07
CA LEU A 10 -6.35 -3.32 23.75
C LEU A 10 -6.59 -4.40 24.82
N THR A 11 -7.34 -4.07 25.86
CA THR A 11 -7.50 -4.93 27.07
C THR A 11 -8.24 -6.25 26.79
N ASN A 12 -9.02 -6.30 25.72
CA ASN A 12 -9.69 -7.53 25.27
C ASN A 12 -8.74 -8.49 24.51
N VAL A 13 -7.52 -8.06 24.18
CA VAL A 13 -6.49 -8.89 23.55
C VAL A 13 -5.56 -9.45 24.63
N TYR A 14 -4.88 -8.55 25.34
CA TYR A 14 -4.08 -8.83 26.55
C TYR A 14 -4.22 -7.65 27.51
N THR A 15 -4.08 -7.91 28.81
CA THR A 15 -4.28 -6.91 29.87
C THR A 15 -3.12 -5.93 30.03
N GLY A 16 -1.99 -6.15 29.36
CA GLY A 16 -0.79 -5.30 29.36
C GLY A 16 0.42 -6.05 28.82
N LEU A 17 1.55 -5.35 28.65
CA LEU A 17 2.82 -5.95 28.17
C LEU A 17 3.39 -7.00 29.13
N SER A 18 3.03 -6.93 30.40
CA SER A 18 3.40 -7.92 31.43
C SER A 18 2.38 -9.04 31.63
N ASP A 19 1.34 -9.12 30.79
CA ASP A 19 0.31 -10.16 30.86
C ASP A 19 0.95 -11.55 30.73
N PRO A 20 0.76 -12.46 31.74
CA PRO A 20 1.30 -13.82 31.65
C PRO A 20 0.81 -14.59 30.41
N LYS A 21 -0.41 -14.29 29.93
CA LYS A 21 -0.96 -14.91 28.71
C LYS A 21 -0.17 -14.46 27.47
N LEU A 22 0.25 -13.19 27.39
CA LEU A 22 1.10 -12.71 26.28
C LEU A 22 2.43 -13.48 26.27
N GLN A 23 3.08 -13.62 27.41
CA GLN A 23 4.35 -14.35 27.53
C GLN A 23 4.18 -15.84 27.17
N ALA A 24 3.10 -16.47 27.64
CA ALA A 24 2.80 -17.86 27.32
C ALA A 24 2.50 -18.05 25.82
N ASP A 25 1.75 -17.14 25.20
CA ASP A 25 1.44 -17.19 23.76
C ASP A 25 2.70 -16.94 22.91
N MET A 26 3.59 -16.02 23.31
CA MET A 26 4.90 -15.83 22.65
C MET A 26 5.74 -17.10 22.69
N GLN A 27 5.89 -17.71 23.87
CA GLN A 27 6.65 -18.95 24.01
C GLN A 27 6.03 -20.08 23.19
N TRP A 28 4.71 -20.21 23.20
CA TRP A 28 4.01 -21.22 22.40
C TRP A 28 4.30 -21.07 20.91
N VAL A 29 4.30 -19.85 20.34
CA VAL A 29 4.63 -19.61 18.92
C VAL A 29 6.06 -20.04 18.62
N ILE A 30 7.00 -19.76 19.50
CA ILE A 30 8.42 -20.17 19.36
C ILE A 30 8.53 -21.69 19.36
N ASP A 31 7.85 -22.37 20.29
CA ASP A 31 7.85 -23.84 20.39
C ASP A 31 7.22 -24.49 19.13
N GLN A 32 6.14 -23.87 18.59
CA GLN A 32 5.54 -24.32 17.33
C GLN A 32 6.51 -24.17 16.14
N GLY A 33 7.38 -23.18 16.13
CA GLY A 33 8.43 -23.03 15.12
C GLY A 33 9.38 -24.23 15.10
N SER A 34 9.80 -24.69 16.28
CA SER A 34 10.64 -25.91 16.43
C SER A 34 9.90 -27.19 16.02
N ALA A 35 8.61 -27.28 16.40
CA ALA A 35 7.76 -28.41 16.01
C ALA A 35 7.50 -28.44 14.49
N LEU A 36 7.37 -27.29 13.84
CA LEU A 36 7.23 -27.17 12.39
C LEU A 36 8.50 -27.64 11.66
N GLU A 37 9.68 -27.29 12.16
CA GLU A 37 10.94 -27.74 11.59
C GLU A 37 11.11 -29.27 11.71
N ALA A 38 10.74 -29.84 12.85
CA ALA A 38 10.75 -31.30 13.04
C ALA A 38 9.78 -31.97 12.07
N PHE A 39 8.56 -31.47 11.96
CA PHE A 39 7.54 -31.98 11.01
C PHE A 39 8.01 -31.88 9.54
N TYR A 40 8.61 -30.75 9.17
CA TYR A 40 9.19 -30.61 7.83
C TYR A 40 10.22 -31.69 7.53
N LYS A 41 11.15 -31.96 8.46
CA LYS A 41 12.23 -32.95 8.27
C LYS A 41 11.73 -34.39 8.21
N SER A 42 10.78 -34.75 9.09
CA SER A 42 10.30 -36.14 9.20
C SER A 42 9.18 -36.48 8.23
N ASP A 43 8.26 -35.55 7.98
CA ASP A 43 6.98 -35.86 7.31
C ASP A 43 6.85 -35.24 5.92
N LEU A 44 7.48 -34.09 5.64
CA LEU A 44 7.36 -33.41 4.34
C LEU A 44 8.56 -33.68 3.44
N LEU A 45 9.78 -33.49 3.93
CA LEU A 45 11.00 -33.60 3.13
C LEU A 45 11.16 -34.94 2.39
N PRO A 46 10.74 -36.09 2.94
CA PRO A 46 10.79 -37.37 2.25
C PRO A 46 9.79 -37.55 1.08
N LEU A 47 8.75 -36.66 1.02
CA LEU A 47 7.72 -36.76 -0.01
C LEU A 47 8.19 -36.14 -1.32
N THR A 48 7.85 -36.79 -2.43
CA THR A 48 8.25 -36.41 -3.80
C THR A 48 7.03 -36.24 -4.71
N ALA A 49 7.25 -35.88 -5.96
CA ALA A 49 6.19 -35.79 -6.97
C ALA A 49 5.50 -37.15 -7.27
N GLU A 50 6.12 -38.28 -6.92
CA GLU A 50 5.59 -39.64 -7.09
C GLU A 50 4.83 -40.11 -5.85
N THR A 51 4.75 -39.32 -4.79
CA THR A 51 4.01 -39.68 -3.56
C THR A 51 2.51 -39.82 -3.85
N ASP A 52 1.91 -40.84 -3.23
CA ASP A 52 0.47 -41.09 -3.33
C ASP A 52 -0.32 -39.83 -2.97
N PRO A 53 -1.28 -39.41 -3.82
CA PRO A 53 -2.05 -38.18 -3.60
C PRO A 53 -2.80 -38.12 -2.26
N GLN A 54 -3.27 -39.28 -1.75
CA GLN A 54 -3.97 -39.36 -0.47
C GLN A 54 -3.02 -39.07 0.71
N LEU A 55 -1.82 -39.65 0.67
CA LEU A 55 -0.78 -39.40 1.66
C LEU A 55 -0.35 -37.93 1.62
N LEU A 56 -0.12 -37.39 0.41
CA LEU A 56 0.27 -36.00 0.23
C LEU A 56 -0.81 -35.04 0.75
N ASN A 57 -2.08 -35.27 0.41
CA ASN A 57 -3.20 -34.49 0.94
C ASN A 57 -3.22 -34.51 2.47
N THR A 58 -3.08 -35.69 3.10
CA THR A 58 -3.05 -35.82 4.57
C THR A 58 -1.95 -34.96 5.16
N ARG A 59 -0.71 -35.01 4.62
CA ARG A 59 0.42 -34.21 5.12
C ARG A 59 0.27 -32.71 4.88
N LEU A 60 -0.35 -32.31 3.78
CA LEU A 60 -0.69 -30.90 3.52
C LEU A 60 -1.76 -30.39 4.50
N ASN A 61 -2.75 -31.22 4.85
CA ASN A 61 -3.74 -30.86 5.87
C ASN A 61 -3.08 -30.66 7.24
N ASP A 62 -2.21 -31.61 7.67
CA ASP A 62 -1.44 -31.49 8.92
C ASP A 62 -0.56 -30.23 8.95
N LEU A 63 0.06 -29.88 7.82
CA LEU A 63 0.86 -28.66 7.66
C LEU A 63 0.01 -27.41 7.87
N LEU A 64 -1.13 -27.33 7.18
CA LEU A 64 -2.01 -26.17 7.23
C LEU A 64 -2.59 -25.93 8.63
N GLU A 65 -3.00 -26.98 9.34
CA GLU A 65 -3.47 -26.86 10.72
C GLU A 65 -2.41 -26.24 11.64
N ARG A 66 -1.15 -26.69 11.53
CA ARG A 66 -0.02 -26.14 12.29
C ARG A 66 0.26 -24.69 11.95
N LEU A 67 0.29 -24.36 10.66
CA LEU A 67 0.54 -22.99 10.19
C LEU A 67 -0.57 -22.03 10.60
N GLN A 68 -1.84 -22.44 10.48
CA GLN A 68 -2.97 -21.58 10.86
C GLN A 68 -2.96 -21.20 12.34
N ALA A 69 -2.75 -22.20 13.22
CA ALA A 69 -2.67 -21.95 14.66
C ALA A 69 -1.52 -20.99 15.02
N SER A 70 -0.33 -21.22 14.41
CA SER A 70 0.85 -20.39 14.63
C SER A 70 0.66 -18.98 14.09
N TYR A 71 0.17 -18.83 12.87
CA TYR A 71 -0.03 -17.51 12.25
C TYR A 71 -1.08 -16.67 12.99
N LEU A 72 -2.19 -17.27 13.44
CA LEU A 72 -3.22 -16.58 14.20
C LEU A 72 -2.62 -15.92 15.46
N LYS A 73 -1.85 -16.68 16.25
CA LYS A 73 -1.23 -16.17 17.47
C LYS A 73 -0.10 -15.18 17.16
N ALA A 74 0.78 -15.52 16.22
CA ALA A 74 1.91 -14.66 15.85
C ALA A 74 1.43 -13.30 15.33
N HIS A 75 0.42 -13.28 14.47
CA HIS A 75 -0.17 -12.04 13.96
C HIS A 75 -0.84 -11.23 15.08
N THR A 76 -1.58 -11.88 15.98
CA THR A 76 -2.19 -11.19 17.12
C THR A 76 -1.14 -10.56 18.05
N ILE A 77 -0.07 -11.28 18.38
CA ILE A 77 1.05 -10.77 19.18
C ILE A 77 1.73 -9.60 18.47
N GLY A 78 2.05 -9.75 17.19
CA GLY A 78 2.66 -8.71 16.38
C GLY A 78 1.79 -7.44 16.34
N ALA A 79 0.49 -7.58 16.09
CA ALA A 79 -0.47 -6.48 16.08
C ALA A 79 -0.54 -5.80 17.45
N TYR A 80 -0.62 -6.57 18.53
CA TYR A 80 -0.66 -6.04 19.89
C TYR A 80 0.59 -5.22 20.25
N LEU A 81 1.77 -5.78 20.00
CA LEU A 81 3.04 -5.08 20.28
C LEU A 81 3.21 -3.83 19.41
N ASN A 82 2.87 -3.94 18.11
CA ASN A 82 2.92 -2.80 17.18
C ASN A 82 1.95 -1.68 17.57
N SER A 83 0.82 -2.01 18.21
CA SER A 83 -0.12 -1.02 18.73
C SER A 83 0.53 -0.10 19.77
N PHE A 84 1.33 -0.65 20.68
CA PHE A 84 2.06 0.16 21.67
C PHE A 84 3.17 0.99 21.01
N ILE A 85 3.94 0.41 20.10
CA ILE A 85 5.06 1.09 19.42
C ILE A 85 4.54 2.23 18.55
N SER A 86 3.43 2.02 17.84
CA SER A 86 2.86 3.04 16.95
C SER A 86 2.24 4.21 17.69
N THR A 87 1.79 4.01 18.93
CA THR A 87 1.17 5.06 19.75
C THR A 87 2.11 5.70 20.75
N ASP A 88 3.26 5.07 21.02
CA ASP A 88 4.32 5.56 21.88
C ASP A 88 5.68 4.97 21.49
N SER A 89 6.41 5.68 20.64
CA SER A 89 7.77 5.28 20.20
C SER A 89 8.82 5.31 21.33
N TYR A 90 8.49 5.87 22.50
CA TYR A 90 9.36 5.85 23.69
C TYR A 90 9.16 4.60 24.53
N ASN A 91 8.20 3.74 24.23
CA ASN A 91 7.91 2.53 25.00
C ASN A 91 8.99 1.45 24.79
N LYS A 92 10.02 1.52 25.61
CA LYS A 92 11.20 0.62 25.54
C LYS A 92 10.83 -0.85 25.74
N GLU A 93 9.80 -1.14 26.54
CA GLU A 93 9.39 -2.50 26.82
C GLU A 93 8.70 -3.13 25.60
N ALA A 94 7.79 -2.40 24.94
CA ALA A 94 7.15 -2.86 23.72
C ALA A 94 8.19 -3.09 22.62
N LEU A 95 9.13 -2.16 22.42
CA LEU A 95 10.23 -2.31 21.47
C LEU A 95 11.09 -3.55 21.76
N ARG A 96 11.43 -3.78 23.03
CA ARG A 96 12.22 -4.94 23.45
C ARG A 96 11.48 -6.25 23.19
N LEU A 97 10.21 -6.34 23.59
CA LEU A 97 9.40 -7.54 23.39
C LEU A 97 9.21 -7.84 21.89
N HIS A 98 8.93 -6.82 21.08
CA HIS A 98 8.77 -6.95 19.63
C HIS A 98 10.07 -7.45 18.97
N SER A 99 11.22 -6.85 19.32
CA SER A 99 12.52 -7.28 18.80
C SER A 99 12.86 -8.72 19.21
N GLN A 100 12.64 -9.08 20.49
CA GLN A 100 12.85 -10.45 20.96
C GLN A 100 11.97 -11.46 20.23
N PHE A 101 10.69 -11.16 20.07
CA PHE A 101 9.75 -12.04 19.38
C PHE A 101 10.15 -12.26 17.93
N ASN A 102 10.53 -11.20 17.21
CA ASN A 102 10.99 -11.30 15.82
C ASN A 102 12.25 -12.18 15.70
N ILE A 103 13.25 -11.97 16.57
CA ILE A 103 14.48 -12.79 16.55
C ILE A 103 14.17 -14.25 16.85
N GLN A 104 13.32 -14.53 17.83
CA GLN A 104 13.01 -15.90 18.26
C GLN A 104 12.11 -16.65 17.25
N THR A 105 11.35 -15.95 16.41
CA THR A 105 10.51 -16.55 15.35
C THR A 105 11.24 -16.70 14.01
N MET A 106 12.46 -16.16 13.83
CA MET A 106 13.25 -16.33 12.61
C MET A 106 13.46 -17.81 12.19
N PRO A 107 13.72 -18.77 13.08
CA PRO A 107 13.84 -20.17 12.69
C PRO A 107 12.57 -20.74 12.03
N ALA A 108 11.39 -20.32 12.52
CA ALA A 108 10.12 -20.72 11.91
C ALA A 108 9.94 -20.13 10.51
N GLN A 109 10.34 -18.86 10.31
CA GLN A 109 10.31 -18.21 9.00
C GLN A 109 11.26 -18.91 8.00
N ASN A 110 12.45 -19.29 8.45
CA ASN A 110 13.40 -20.08 7.64
C ASN A 110 12.82 -21.45 7.26
N THR A 111 12.09 -22.09 8.18
CA THR A 111 11.40 -23.35 7.88
C THR A 111 10.28 -23.16 6.87
N ALA A 112 9.52 -22.08 6.96
CA ALA A 112 8.48 -21.75 5.97
C ALA A 112 9.06 -21.55 4.56
N MET A 113 10.24 -20.92 4.44
CA MET A 113 10.94 -20.82 3.14
C MET A 113 11.34 -22.20 2.58
N LYS A 114 11.83 -23.10 3.43
CA LYS A 114 12.15 -24.48 3.01
C LYS A 114 10.90 -25.24 2.57
N ILE A 115 9.76 -25.06 3.23
CA ILE A 115 8.47 -25.63 2.85
C ILE A 115 8.04 -25.11 1.48
N ASN A 116 8.17 -23.81 1.20
CA ASN A 116 7.85 -23.24 -0.11
C ASN A 116 8.74 -23.84 -1.21
N ALA A 117 10.03 -23.98 -0.97
CA ALA A 117 10.94 -24.65 -1.92
C ALA A 117 10.57 -26.11 -2.14
N TRP A 118 10.14 -26.82 -1.08
CA TRP A 118 9.66 -28.20 -1.18
C TRP A 118 8.35 -28.29 -1.98
N LEU A 119 7.40 -27.37 -1.79
CA LEU A 119 6.17 -27.30 -2.60
C LEU A 119 6.49 -27.19 -4.10
N GLY A 120 7.52 -26.45 -4.47
CA GLY A 120 8.01 -26.42 -5.86
C GLY A 120 8.47 -27.79 -6.38
N LYS A 121 9.14 -28.58 -5.55
CA LYS A 121 9.60 -29.93 -5.92
C LYS A 121 8.45 -30.92 -6.15
N ILE A 122 7.34 -30.75 -5.43
CA ILE A 122 6.16 -31.62 -5.55
C ILE A 122 5.05 -31.00 -6.42
N LYS A 123 5.31 -29.91 -7.14
CA LYS A 123 4.33 -29.16 -7.96
C LYS A 123 3.49 -30.07 -8.86
N ALA A 124 4.10 -31.06 -9.49
CA ALA A 124 3.41 -31.97 -10.40
C ALA A 124 2.35 -32.85 -9.71
N ALA A 125 2.53 -33.17 -8.41
CA ALA A 125 1.59 -33.97 -7.63
C ALA A 125 0.47 -33.14 -6.97
N LEU A 126 0.67 -31.83 -6.82
CA LEU A 126 -0.29 -30.97 -6.12
C LEU A 126 -1.72 -31.03 -6.66
N PRO A 127 -1.99 -30.96 -8.00
CA PRO A 127 -3.36 -30.95 -8.50
C PRO A 127 -4.18 -32.16 -8.04
N ALA A 128 -3.58 -33.37 -8.03
CA ALA A 128 -4.26 -34.58 -7.58
C ALA A 128 -4.52 -34.58 -6.06
N ALA A 129 -3.55 -34.12 -5.26
CA ALA A 129 -3.70 -34.03 -3.81
C ALA A 129 -4.72 -32.94 -3.41
N LEU A 130 -4.72 -31.78 -4.08
CA LEU A 130 -5.61 -30.65 -3.80
C LEU A 130 -7.04 -30.89 -4.31
N ALA A 131 -7.29 -31.87 -5.18
CA ALA A 131 -8.63 -32.27 -5.58
C ALA A 131 -9.37 -33.04 -4.48
N LEU A 132 -8.66 -33.58 -3.49
CA LEU A 132 -9.23 -34.29 -2.35
C LEU A 132 -9.76 -33.31 -1.30
N PRO A 133 -10.91 -33.61 -0.62
CA PRO A 133 -11.50 -32.70 0.36
C PRO A 133 -10.59 -32.49 1.57
N GLY A 134 -10.71 -31.30 2.18
CA GLY A 134 -10.00 -30.93 3.40
C GLY A 134 -9.34 -29.56 3.33
N PRO A 135 -8.60 -29.16 4.38
CA PRO A 135 -7.91 -27.86 4.44
C PRO A 135 -7.02 -27.58 3.22
N ALA A 136 -6.33 -28.59 2.66
CA ALA A 136 -5.49 -28.43 1.48
C ALA A 136 -6.29 -27.99 0.24
N HIS A 137 -7.48 -28.56 0.05
CA HIS A 137 -8.41 -28.14 -1.02
C HIS A 137 -8.85 -26.67 -0.84
N GLU A 138 -9.21 -26.28 0.37
CA GLU A 138 -9.64 -24.90 0.68
C GLU A 138 -8.52 -23.88 0.51
N HIS A 139 -7.25 -24.32 0.59
CA HIS A 139 -6.04 -23.49 0.42
C HIS A 139 -5.32 -23.77 -0.91
N ALA A 140 -6.01 -24.39 -1.87
CA ALA A 140 -5.41 -24.81 -3.14
C ALA A 140 -4.70 -23.64 -3.86
N PHE A 141 -5.29 -22.45 -3.86
CA PHE A 141 -4.65 -21.28 -4.45
C PHE A 141 -3.30 -20.96 -3.79
N SER A 142 -3.26 -20.80 -2.48
CA SER A 142 -2.03 -20.42 -1.77
C SER A 142 -0.91 -21.47 -1.90
N LEU A 143 -1.27 -22.76 -1.89
CA LEU A 143 -0.31 -23.86 -2.07
C LEU A 143 0.22 -23.92 -3.50
N THR A 144 -0.64 -23.71 -4.50
CA THR A 144 -0.27 -23.66 -5.91
C THR A 144 0.60 -22.44 -6.19
N GLU A 145 0.20 -21.26 -5.71
CA GLU A 145 0.99 -20.02 -5.82
C GLU A 145 2.40 -20.20 -5.23
N ALA A 146 2.51 -20.76 -4.03
CA ALA A 146 3.81 -21.03 -3.40
C ALA A 146 4.67 -21.99 -4.23
N ALA A 147 4.08 -23.05 -4.79
CA ALA A 147 4.77 -23.98 -5.66
C ALA A 147 5.17 -23.36 -7.01
N GLU A 148 4.36 -22.45 -7.54
CA GLU A 148 4.69 -21.71 -8.76
C GLU A 148 5.82 -20.71 -8.53
N GLN A 149 5.78 -19.97 -7.42
CA GLN A 149 6.85 -19.03 -7.07
C GLN A 149 8.18 -19.74 -6.79
N ALA A 150 8.15 -20.96 -6.27
CA ALA A 150 9.36 -21.74 -6.03
C ALA A 150 10.16 -22.10 -7.30
N GLN A 151 9.53 -22.07 -8.49
CA GLN A 151 10.27 -22.28 -9.77
C GLN A 151 11.26 -21.14 -10.08
N TYR A 152 11.07 -19.97 -9.47
CA TYR A 152 11.93 -18.81 -9.63
C TYR A 152 12.99 -18.71 -8.52
N LEU A 153 13.24 -19.80 -7.78
CA LEU A 153 14.37 -19.89 -6.87
C LEU A 153 15.59 -20.44 -7.61
N MET A 154 16.74 -19.87 -7.32
CA MET A 154 18.03 -20.48 -7.66
C MET A 154 18.27 -21.74 -6.82
N SER A 155 19.40 -22.42 -7.01
CA SER A 155 19.78 -23.47 -6.09
C SER A 155 19.93 -22.95 -4.65
N GLU A 156 19.77 -23.83 -3.65
CA GLU A 156 19.88 -23.45 -2.23
C GLU A 156 21.22 -22.74 -1.92
N ALA A 157 22.31 -23.23 -2.50
CA ALA A 157 23.63 -22.62 -2.31
C ALA A 157 23.73 -21.22 -2.93
N GLU A 158 23.13 -21.01 -4.11
CA GLU A 158 23.09 -19.69 -4.78
C GLU A 158 22.20 -18.71 -4.04
N GLU A 159 21.01 -19.14 -3.54
CA GLU A 159 20.14 -18.26 -2.73
C GLU A 159 20.80 -17.86 -1.40
N ILE A 160 21.50 -18.78 -0.73
CA ILE A 160 22.27 -18.47 0.48
C ILE A 160 23.35 -17.43 0.16
N LEU A 161 24.15 -17.67 -0.88
CA LEU A 161 25.20 -16.74 -1.30
C LEU A 161 24.63 -15.37 -1.69
N ALA A 162 23.53 -15.33 -2.45
CA ALA A 162 22.87 -14.10 -2.85
C ALA A 162 22.38 -13.31 -1.62
N ASN A 163 21.78 -13.98 -0.63
CA ASN A 163 21.34 -13.36 0.61
C ASN A 163 22.50 -12.79 1.44
N GLU A 164 23.60 -13.54 1.57
CA GLU A 164 24.79 -13.07 2.27
C GLU A 164 25.43 -11.85 1.57
N LEU A 165 25.56 -11.89 0.24
CA LEU A 165 26.08 -10.77 -0.54
C LEU A 165 25.15 -9.56 -0.55
N SER A 166 23.84 -9.76 -0.42
CA SER A 166 22.87 -8.66 -0.39
C SER A 166 23.10 -7.70 0.77
N LEU A 167 23.63 -8.18 1.91
CA LEU A 167 23.92 -7.36 3.09
C LEU A 167 24.95 -6.26 2.81
N SER A 168 26.00 -6.57 2.04
CA SER A 168 27.03 -5.63 1.62
C SER A 168 26.81 -5.06 0.20
N GLY A 169 25.82 -5.60 -0.53
CA GLY A 169 25.38 -5.16 -1.85
C GLY A 169 24.13 -4.29 -1.79
N GLY A 170 22.99 -4.84 -2.21
CA GLY A 170 21.77 -4.08 -2.36
C GLY A 170 21.29 -3.40 -1.08
N HIS A 171 21.30 -4.09 0.07
CA HIS A 171 20.92 -3.46 1.34
C HIS A 171 21.87 -2.35 1.78
N ALA A 172 23.17 -2.46 1.47
CA ALA A 172 24.11 -1.39 1.77
C ALA A 172 23.85 -0.14 0.91
N TRP A 173 23.45 -0.31 -0.36
CA TRP A 173 23.08 0.80 -1.24
C TRP A 173 21.78 1.48 -0.79
N ASP A 174 20.77 0.71 -0.38
CA ASP A 174 19.53 1.25 0.21
C ASP A 174 19.83 2.04 1.49
N GLN A 175 20.61 1.45 2.39
CA GLN A 175 21.03 2.13 3.63
C GLN A 175 21.83 3.42 3.35
N LEU A 176 22.70 3.42 2.35
CA LEU A 176 23.46 4.61 1.95
C LEU A 176 22.53 5.71 1.44
N GLN A 177 21.57 5.37 0.56
CA GLN A 177 20.56 6.32 0.07
C GLN A 177 19.77 6.91 1.24
N GLY A 178 19.26 6.09 2.14
CA GLY A 178 18.51 6.53 3.33
C GLY A 178 19.36 7.44 4.23
N THR A 179 20.64 7.10 4.44
CA THR A 179 21.57 7.90 5.25
C THR A 179 21.84 9.26 4.61
N VAL A 180 22.22 9.28 3.34
CA VAL A 180 22.58 10.51 2.61
C VAL A 180 21.37 11.46 2.54
N THR A 181 20.19 10.94 2.23
CA THR A 181 18.97 11.76 2.10
C THR A 181 18.44 12.25 3.44
N SER A 182 18.48 11.42 4.50
CA SER A 182 17.97 11.79 5.83
C SER A 182 18.87 12.81 6.55
N GLN A 183 20.18 12.80 6.29
CA GLN A 183 21.14 13.76 6.86
C GLN A 183 21.18 15.07 6.09
N LYS A 184 20.60 15.12 4.89
CA LYS A 184 20.61 16.32 4.07
C LYS A 184 19.70 17.39 4.65
N THR A 185 20.27 18.60 4.82
CA THR A 185 19.54 19.79 5.24
C THR A 185 19.70 20.89 4.20
N ALA A 186 18.75 21.81 4.16
CA ALA A 186 18.72 22.95 3.27
C ALA A 186 18.61 24.26 4.04
N GLY A 187 19.43 25.25 3.67
CA GLY A 187 19.28 26.61 4.13
C GLY A 187 18.25 27.36 3.28
N ILE A 188 17.19 27.84 3.90
CA ILE A 188 16.13 28.63 3.25
C ILE A 188 15.80 29.88 4.06
N GLU A 189 15.65 31.02 3.39
CA GLU A 189 15.24 32.27 4.03
C GLU A 189 13.72 32.35 4.09
N LEU A 190 13.17 32.33 5.30
CA LEU A 190 11.74 32.45 5.56
C LEU A 190 11.49 33.60 6.54
N GLU A 191 10.62 34.52 6.17
CA GLU A 191 10.25 35.68 7.01
C GLU A 191 11.47 36.53 7.42
N GLY A 192 12.51 36.59 6.57
CA GLY A 192 13.75 37.33 6.82
C GLY A 192 14.75 36.63 7.74
N GLU A 193 14.49 35.36 8.10
CA GLU A 193 15.39 34.52 8.88
C GLU A 193 15.90 33.32 8.06
N LEU A 194 17.21 33.06 8.13
CA LEU A 194 17.80 31.86 7.54
C LEU A 194 17.51 30.64 8.43
N LYS A 195 16.65 29.76 7.95
CA LYS A 195 16.30 28.51 8.64
C LYS A 195 17.01 27.31 7.99
N GLN A 196 17.53 26.40 8.81
CA GLN A 196 18.06 25.11 8.35
C GLN A 196 16.96 24.06 8.49
N LEU A 197 16.47 23.55 7.37
CA LEU A 197 15.39 22.55 7.36
C LEU A 197 15.90 21.20 6.86
N PRO A 198 15.47 20.08 7.45
CA PRO A 198 15.63 18.77 6.83
C PRO A 198 14.82 18.70 5.54
N MET A 199 15.28 17.91 4.55
CA MET A 199 14.63 17.84 3.24
C MET A 199 13.11 17.54 3.28
N PRO A 200 12.60 16.65 4.14
CA PRO A 200 11.14 16.45 4.23
C PRO A 200 10.37 17.72 4.65
N ALA A 201 10.92 18.53 5.55
CA ALA A 201 10.28 19.78 5.96
C ALA A 201 10.32 20.83 4.84
N LEU A 202 11.41 20.88 4.06
CA LEU A 202 11.52 21.73 2.86
C LEU A 202 10.46 21.34 1.80
N ILE A 203 10.33 20.04 1.52
CA ILE A 203 9.36 19.51 0.55
C ILE A 203 7.92 19.81 0.98
N ASN A 204 7.61 19.74 2.26
CA ASN A 204 6.29 20.09 2.78
C ASN A 204 5.89 21.55 2.51
N LEU A 205 6.86 22.45 2.29
CA LEU A 205 6.59 23.84 1.90
C LEU A 205 5.95 23.97 0.50
N HIS A 206 5.94 22.92 -0.32
CA HIS A 206 5.19 22.90 -1.60
C HIS A 206 3.66 23.02 -1.40
N GLY A 207 3.15 22.76 -0.19
CA GLY A 207 1.76 23.02 0.20
C GLY A 207 1.53 24.36 0.88
N HIS A 208 2.54 25.23 0.98
CA HIS A 208 2.41 26.54 1.66
C HIS A 208 1.42 27.46 0.92
N ALA A 209 0.69 28.30 1.66
CA ALA A 209 -0.29 29.22 1.06
C ALA A 209 0.37 30.28 0.15
N ASP A 210 1.55 30.80 0.54
CA ASP A 210 2.31 31.78 -0.23
C ASP A 210 3.09 31.13 -1.37
N GLU A 211 2.85 31.59 -2.61
CA GLU A 211 3.55 31.12 -3.80
C GLU A 211 5.05 31.40 -3.77
N ALA A 212 5.48 32.54 -3.22
CA ALA A 212 6.90 32.88 -3.14
C ALA A 212 7.65 31.85 -2.28
N VAL A 213 7.04 31.40 -1.18
CA VAL A 213 7.60 30.35 -0.32
C VAL A 213 7.66 29.01 -1.06
N ARG A 214 6.59 28.62 -1.78
CA ARG A 214 6.58 27.37 -2.57
C ARG A 214 7.67 27.36 -3.63
N LYS A 215 7.79 28.48 -4.38
CA LYS A 215 8.83 28.63 -5.42
C LYS A 215 10.24 28.58 -4.84
N LEU A 216 10.48 29.30 -3.75
CA LEU A 216 11.77 29.30 -3.08
C LEU A 216 12.12 27.89 -2.54
N ALA A 217 11.15 27.18 -2.00
CA ALA A 217 11.34 25.81 -1.54
C ALA A 217 11.72 24.88 -2.71
N TYR A 218 11.01 24.96 -3.83
CA TYR A 218 11.31 24.20 -5.05
C TYR A 218 12.72 24.48 -5.59
N GLU A 219 13.10 25.74 -5.75
CA GLU A 219 14.43 26.13 -6.24
C GLU A 219 15.53 25.66 -5.28
N THR A 220 15.29 25.76 -3.99
CA THR A 220 16.20 25.28 -2.95
C THR A 220 16.31 23.75 -2.99
N GLU A 221 15.20 23.04 -3.11
CA GLU A 221 15.17 21.59 -3.22
C GLU A 221 16.00 21.07 -4.39
N LEU A 222 15.80 21.61 -5.60
CA LEU A 222 16.56 21.21 -6.77
C LEU A 222 18.08 21.42 -6.59
N ARG A 223 18.47 22.58 -6.03
CA ARG A 223 19.87 22.88 -5.75
C ARG A 223 20.47 21.88 -4.75
N GLU A 224 19.74 21.54 -3.71
CA GLU A 224 20.25 20.64 -2.68
C GLU A 224 20.36 19.20 -3.16
N TRP A 225 19.42 18.70 -3.96
CA TRP A 225 19.52 17.37 -4.58
C TRP A 225 20.68 17.27 -5.55
N GLN A 226 20.97 18.33 -6.30
CA GLN A 226 22.12 18.38 -7.20
C GLN A 226 23.46 18.13 -6.47
N THR A 227 23.59 18.57 -5.22
CA THR A 227 24.84 18.40 -4.46
C THR A 227 25.16 16.96 -4.07
N ILE A 228 24.16 16.06 -4.14
CA ILE A 228 24.29 14.65 -3.74
C ILE A 228 23.77 13.68 -4.83
N GLU A 229 23.59 14.15 -6.06
CA GLU A 229 23.05 13.32 -7.15
C GLU A 229 23.97 12.15 -7.51
N GLU A 230 25.30 12.34 -7.51
CA GLU A 230 26.26 11.30 -7.87
C GLU A 230 26.24 10.06 -6.93
N PRO A 231 26.33 10.20 -5.59
CA PRO A 231 26.20 9.03 -4.72
C PRO A 231 24.82 8.36 -4.82
N LEU A 232 23.75 9.13 -5.09
CA LEU A 232 22.42 8.56 -5.28
C LEU A 232 22.30 7.81 -6.62
N ALA A 233 22.95 8.31 -7.69
CA ALA A 233 23.03 7.58 -8.96
C ALA A 233 23.80 6.25 -8.79
N ALA A 234 24.88 6.24 -8.01
CA ALA A 234 25.60 5.02 -7.68
C ALA A 234 24.72 4.03 -6.92
N CYS A 235 23.92 4.49 -5.93
CA CYS A 235 22.95 3.67 -5.22
C CYS A 235 21.91 3.08 -6.18
N MET A 236 21.33 3.90 -7.07
CA MET A 236 20.35 3.45 -8.08
C MET A 236 20.94 2.35 -8.98
N ASN A 237 22.13 2.57 -9.50
CA ASN A 237 22.84 1.60 -10.34
C ASN A 237 23.12 0.30 -9.59
N GLY A 238 23.56 0.39 -8.34
CA GLY A 238 23.83 -0.76 -7.48
C GLY A 238 22.58 -1.61 -7.24
N ILE A 239 21.46 -0.97 -6.89
CA ILE A 239 20.17 -1.65 -6.64
C ILE A 239 19.64 -2.27 -7.94
N LYS A 240 19.45 -1.48 -9.01
CA LYS A 240 18.84 -1.97 -10.25
C LYS A 240 19.71 -3.03 -10.93
N GLY A 241 21.04 -2.88 -10.84
CA GLY A 241 21.96 -3.92 -11.32
C GLY A 241 21.87 -5.22 -10.54
N THR A 242 21.74 -5.16 -9.21
CA THR A 242 21.53 -6.34 -8.36
C THR A 242 20.22 -7.04 -8.69
N VAL A 243 19.11 -6.27 -8.79
CA VAL A 243 17.78 -6.82 -9.12
C VAL A 243 17.79 -7.48 -10.50
N ASN A 244 18.36 -6.83 -11.53
CA ASN A 244 18.47 -7.41 -12.87
C ASN A 244 19.27 -8.73 -12.86
N THR A 245 20.38 -8.75 -12.12
CA THR A 245 21.21 -9.98 -11.99
C THR A 245 20.43 -11.11 -11.33
N LEU A 246 19.80 -10.85 -10.19
CA LEU A 246 19.02 -11.87 -9.48
C LEU A 246 17.82 -12.33 -10.31
N ASN A 247 17.09 -11.44 -10.95
CA ASN A 247 15.96 -11.81 -11.82
C ASN A 247 16.41 -12.72 -12.98
N LYS A 248 17.54 -12.41 -13.61
CA LYS A 248 18.11 -13.26 -14.67
C LYS A 248 18.42 -14.67 -14.16
N HIS A 249 19.11 -14.80 -13.03
CA HIS A 249 19.46 -16.10 -12.46
C HIS A 249 18.24 -16.87 -11.94
N ARG A 250 17.22 -16.18 -11.47
CA ARG A 250 15.94 -16.73 -11.03
C ARG A 250 14.98 -17.05 -12.19
N GLY A 251 15.37 -16.80 -13.45
CA GLY A 251 14.54 -17.08 -14.62
C GLY A 251 13.30 -16.20 -14.76
N ARG A 252 13.32 -15.00 -14.16
CA ARG A 252 12.27 -14.00 -14.36
C ARG A 252 12.35 -13.41 -15.77
N GLN A 253 11.20 -13.08 -16.37
CA GLN A 253 11.14 -12.54 -17.74
C GLN A 253 11.75 -11.14 -17.83
N ASP A 254 11.48 -10.30 -16.84
CA ASP A 254 11.96 -8.93 -16.70
C ASP A 254 11.80 -8.47 -15.24
N ALA A 255 12.18 -7.23 -14.95
CA ALA A 255 12.07 -6.65 -13.61
C ALA A 255 10.61 -6.47 -13.14
N LEU A 256 9.63 -6.37 -14.06
CA LEU A 256 8.22 -6.22 -13.74
C LEU A 256 7.55 -7.55 -13.34
N HIS A 257 8.11 -8.70 -13.75
CA HIS A 257 7.51 -10.02 -13.51
C HIS A 257 7.27 -10.29 -12.03
N SER A 258 8.26 -10.05 -11.17
CA SER A 258 8.11 -10.22 -9.71
C SER A 258 7.06 -9.30 -9.12
N ALA A 259 6.98 -8.05 -9.59
CA ALA A 259 6.00 -7.08 -9.11
C ALA A 259 4.56 -7.49 -9.48
N LEU A 260 4.35 -8.05 -10.68
CA LEU A 260 3.05 -8.58 -11.10
C LEU A 260 2.61 -9.77 -10.24
N ASP A 261 3.53 -10.71 -9.96
CA ASP A 261 3.26 -11.86 -9.10
C ASP A 261 2.89 -11.40 -7.68
N MET A 262 3.66 -10.49 -7.09
CA MET A 262 3.34 -9.93 -5.76
C MET A 262 2.01 -9.19 -5.72
N ALA A 263 1.65 -8.53 -6.81
CA ALA A 263 0.39 -7.82 -6.98
C ALA A 263 -0.78 -8.75 -7.35
N ARG A 264 -0.53 -10.02 -7.64
CA ARG A 264 -1.49 -11.02 -8.12
C ARG A 264 -2.32 -10.53 -9.30
N ILE A 265 -1.67 -9.83 -10.24
CA ILE A 265 -2.27 -9.46 -11.53
C ILE A 265 -1.43 -9.97 -12.70
N ASP A 266 -2.08 -10.17 -13.83
CA ASP A 266 -1.37 -10.49 -15.07
C ASP A 266 -1.00 -9.23 -15.86
N ARG A 267 -0.09 -9.39 -16.83
CA ARG A 267 0.37 -8.30 -17.70
C ARG A 267 -0.78 -7.67 -18.49
N LYS A 268 -1.75 -8.48 -18.94
CA LYS A 268 -2.91 -7.99 -19.69
C LYS A 268 -3.77 -7.03 -18.85
N THR A 269 -3.94 -7.34 -17.58
CA THR A 269 -4.63 -6.45 -16.62
C THR A 269 -3.88 -5.14 -16.43
N LEU A 270 -2.55 -5.22 -16.20
CA LEU A 270 -1.72 -4.01 -16.07
C LEU A 270 -1.76 -3.15 -17.33
N ASP A 271 -1.59 -3.76 -18.51
CA ASP A 271 -1.58 -3.06 -19.80
C ASP A 271 -2.93 -2.37 -20.08
N ALA A 272 -4.05 -3.05 -19.74
CA ALA A 272 -5.39 -2.46 -19.88
C ALA A 272 -5.55 -1.22 -18.99
N MET A 273 -5.16 -1.33 -17.72
CA MET A 273 -5.22 -0.22 -16.75
C MET A 273 -4.29 0.93 -17.16
N MET A 274 -3.01 0.66 -17.37
CA MET A 274 -2.02 1.69 -17.73
C MET A 274 -2.37 2.38 -19.07
N GLY A 275 -2.90 1.62 -20.02
CA GLY A 275 -3.36 2.18 -21.30
C GLY A 275 -4.54 3.15 -21.12
N VAL A 276 -5.50 2.83 -20.25
CA VAL A 276 -6.63 3.73 -19.96
C VAL A 276 -6.19 4.94 -19.13
N MET A 277 -5.26 4.76 -18.18
CA MET A 277 -4.64 5.89 -17.47
C MET A 277 -3.96 6.85 -18.45
N THR A 278 -3.21 6.33 -19.42
CA THR A 278 -2.56 7.15 -20.45
C THR A 278 -3.58 7.94 -21.28
N ASP A 279 -4.68 7.31 -21.69
CA ASP A 279 -5.75 8.00 -22.45
C ASP A 279 -6.44 9.10 -21.61
N SER A 280 -6.38 9.03 -20.29
CA SER A 280 -6.98 10.02 -19.38
C SER A 280 -6.09 11.26 -19.11
N PHE A 281 -4.82 11.26 -19.52
CA PHE A 281 -3.94 12.41 -19.27
C PHE A 281 -4.50 13.74 -19.78
N PRO A 282 -5.15 13.84 -20.96
CA PRO A 282 -5.77 15.10 -21.40
C PRO A 282 -6.81 15.66 -20.41
N MET A 283 -7.56 14.79 -19.71
CA MET A 283 -8.49 15.18 -18.64
C MET A 283 -7.76 15.87 -17.48
N PHE A 284 -6.69 15.25 -16.97
CA PHE A 284 -5.88 15.84 -15.90
C PHE A 284 -5.13 17.09 -16.34
N ARG A 285 -4.66 17.17 -17.60
CA ARG A 285 -4.06 18.39 -18.15
C ARG A 285 -5.05 19.55 -18.16
N ARG A 286 -6.35 19.28 -18.40
CA ARG A 286 -7.42 20.26 -18.29
C ARG A 286 -7.55 20.78 -16.85
N TYR A 287 -7.52 19.89 -15.85
CA TYR A 287 -7.48 20.25 -14.42
C TYR A 287 -6.26 21.12 -14.09
N PHE A 288 -5.05 20.70 -14.49
CA PHE A 288 -3.83 21.48 -14.21
C PHE A 288 -3.87 22.87 -14.84
N ARG A 289 -4.39 23.03 -16.06
CA ARG A 289 -4.57 24.34 -16.69
C ARG A 289 -5.62 25.20 -15.96
N ALA A 290 -6.73 24.60 -15.54
CA ALA A 290 -7.74 25.30 -14.76
C ALA A 290 -7.17 25.77 -13.40
N LYS A 291 -6.35 24.94 -12.77
CA LYS A 291 -5.60 25.31 -11.55
C LYS A 291 -4.60 26.43 -11.84
N ALA A 292 -3.82 26.36 -12.91
CA ALA A 292 -2.86 27.39 -13.31
C ALA A 292 -3.54 28.77 -13.52
N ALA A 293 -4.69 28.77 -14.20
CA ALA A 293 -5.46 30.00 -14.44
C ALA A 293 -5.87 30.71 -13.13
N ARG A 294 -6.11 29.97 -12.04
CA ARG A 294 -6.41 30.55 -10.72
C ARG A 294 -5.22 31.27 -10.11
N PHE A 295 -4.01 30.93 -10.51
CA PHE A 295 -2.77 31.65 -10.15
C PHE A 295 -2.34 32.67 -11.22
N GLY A 296 -3.18 32.97 -12.23
CA GLY A 296 -2.85 33.87 -13.31
C GLY A 296 -1.77 33.36 -14.27
N GLN A 297 -1.63 32.03 -14.38
CA GLN A 297 -0.59 31.35 -15.15
C GLN A 297 -1.22 30.55 -16.31
N GLU A 298 -0.53 30.45 -17.43
CA GLU A 298 -0.99 29.65 -18.59
C GLU A 298 -0.79 28.15 -18.36
N GLN A 299 0.34 27.79 -17.78
CA GLN A 299 0.71 26.43 -17.43
C GLN A 299 1.16 26.38 -15.97
N LEU A 300 0.83 25.30 -15.26
CA LEU A 300 1.12 25.15 -13.86
C LEU A 300 2.63 24.86 -13.65
N PRO A 301 3.39 25.67 -12.91
CA PRO A 301 4.76 25.30 -12.53
C PRO A 301 4.73 24.24 -11.42
N TRP A 302 5.77 23.44 -11.30
CA TRP A 302 5.85 22.35 -10.32
C TRP A 302 5.52 22.78 -8.89
N TRP A 303 6.01 23.93 -8.45
CA TRP A 303 5.75 24.43 -7.08
C TRP A 303 4.30 24.77 -6.78
N ASN A 304 3.45 24.86 -7.79
CA ASN A 304 2.02 25.06 -7.63
C ASN A 304 1.20 23.77 -7.73
N LEU A 305 1.85 22.62 -7.97
CA LEU A 305 1.16 21.34 -8.10
C LEU A 305 0.37 20.97 -6.84
N PHE A 306 0.93 21.24 -5.66
CA PHE A 306 0.31 20.99 -4.36
C PHE A 306 -0.23 22.27 -3.69
N ALA A 307 -0.25 23.40 -4.39
CA ALA A 307 -0.77 24.64 -3.87
C ALA A 307 -2.25 24.51 -3.51
N PRO A 308 -2.68 24.97 -2.33
CA PRO A 308 -4.09 24.94 -1.96
C PRO A 308 -4.88 25.92 -2.84
N VAL A 309 -6.10 25.52 -3.23
CA VAL A 309 -7.05 26.35 -3.98
C VAL A 309 -8.40 26.29 -3.28
N GLY A 310 -9.13 27.42 -3.28
CA GLY A 310 -10.36 27.55 -2.53
C GLY A 310 -10.11 27.83 -1.05
N LYS A 311 -11.18 27.91 -0.27
CA LYS A 311 -11.15 28.11 1.17
C LYS A 311 -12.17 27.22 1.83
N SER A 312 -11.75 26.45 2.81
CA SER A 312 -12.64 25.73 3.71
C SER A 312 -12.22 26.02 5.15
N GLU A 313 -13.07 26.74 5.88
CA GLU A 313 -12.89 26.99 7.30
C GLU A 313 -13.64 25.95 8.15
N ARG A 314 -14.37 25.04 7.50
CA ARG A 314 -15.17 24.04 8.18
C ARG A 314 -14.29 23.09 8.98
N ARG A 315 -14.63 22.96 10.25
CA ARG A 315 -14.00 22.03 11.17
C ARG A 315 -15.06 21.05 11.67
N TYR A 316 -14.65 19.83 11.87
CA TYR A 316 -15.50 18.77 12.38
C TYR A 316 -15.00 18.37 13.77
N SER A 317 -15.85 18.44 14.78
CA SER A 317 -15.57 17.72 16.02
C SER A 317 -15.51 16.22 15.74
N TYR A 318 -14.90 15.46 16.63
CA TYR A 318 -14.84 14.00 16.46
C TYR A 318 -16.25 13.37 16.39
N ASP A 319 -17.20 13.87 17.16
CA ASP A 319 -18.60 13.39 17.14
C ASP A 319 -19.33 13.77 15.85
N GLU A 320 -19.07 14.94 15.28
CA GLU A 320 -19.63 15.33 13.97
C GLU A 320 -19.06 14.46 12.85
N ALA A 321 -17.74 14.21 12.86
CA ALA A 321 -17.09 13.29 11.92
C ALA A 321 -17.65 11.86 12.05
N LYS A 322 -17.80 11.34 13.27
CA LYS A 322 -18.46 10.05 13.57
C LYS A 322 -19.86 10.00 12.97
N THR A 323 -20.68 11.03 13.25
CA THR A 323 -22.07 11.09 12.77
C THR A 323 -22.12 11.09 11.25
N LEU A 324 -21.32 11.93 10.60
CA LEU A 324 -21.22 12.05 9.15
C LEU A 324 -20.88 10.68 8.52
N ILE A 325 -19.86 9.99 9.05
CA ILE A 325 -19.43 8.68 8.55
C ILE A 325 -20.55 7.65 8.72
N LEU A 326 -21.16 7.56 9.90
CA LEU A 326 -22.18 6.55 10.18
C LEU A 326 -23.43 6.73 9.32
N GLU A 327 -23.93 7.96 9.13
CA GLU A 327 -25.07 8.26 8.28
C GLU A 327 -24.81 7.87 6.82
N ASN A 328 -23.62 8.17 6.30
CA ASN A 328 -23.28 7.87 4.93
C ASN A 328 -22.97 6.39 4.70
N PHE A 329 -22.37 5.72 5.66
CA PHE A 329 -22.21 4.27 5.62
C PHE A 329 -23.57 3.54 5.67
N ALA A 330 -24.54 4.08 6.43
CA ALA A 330 -25.89 3.53 6.46
C ALA A 330 -26.64 3.65 5.11
N SER A 331 -26.32 4.69 4.33
CA SER A 331 -26.88 4.85 2.98
C SER A 331 -26.38 3.78 1.99
N PHE A 332 -25.19 3.24 2.22
CA PHE A 332 -24.66 2.11 1.43
C PHE A 332 -25.20 0.78 1.96
N THR A 333 -24.98 0.47 3.25
CA THR A 333 -25.56 -0.70 3.89
C THR A 333 -25.63 -0.53 5.42
N PRO A 334 -26.73 -0.96 6.06
CA PRO A 334 -26.84 -0.96 7.53
C PRO A 334 -25.71 -1.73 8.21
N GLU A 335 -25.18 -2.77 7.57
CA GLU A 335 -24.10 -3.60 8.13
C GLU A 335 -22.76 -2.84 8.20
N LEU A 336 -22.41 -2.04 7.18
CA LEU A 336 -21.20 -1.19 7.21
C LEU A 336 -21.32 -0.14 8.34
N ALA A 337 -22.50 0.49 8.48
CA ALA A 337 -22.75 1.44 9.55
C ALA A 337 -22.69 0.79 10.95
N ALA A 338 -23.24 -0.41 11.10
CA ALA A 338 -23.18 -1.15 12.36
C ALA A 338 -21.75 -1.56 12.72
N PHE A 339 -20.96 -1.99 11.74
CA PHE A 339 -19.53 -2.27 11.91
C PHE A 339 -18.77 -1.02 12.38
N ALA A 340 -18.93 0.10 11.66
CA ALA A 340 -18.25 1.35 12.01
C ALA A 340 -18.70 1.86 13.40
N LYS A 341 -19.99 1.76 13.72
CA LYS A 341 -20.50 2.08 15.06
C LYS A 341 -19.83 1.24 16.15
N GLY A 342 -19.65 -0.06 15.90
CA GLY A 342 -18.90 -0.95 16.80
C GLY A 342 -17.47 -0.49 17.01
N ALA A 343 -16.77 -0.09 15.94
CA ALA A 343 -15.39 0.42 16.02
C ALA A 343 -15.28 1.69 16.87
N PHE A 344 -16.24 2.60 16.76
CA PHE A 344 -16.32 3.80 17.61
C PHE A 344 -16.67 3.46 19.06
N ASP A 345 -17.68 2.64 19.28
CA ASP A 345 -18.22 2.38 20.62
C ASP A 345 -17.28 1.51 21.48
N HIS A 346 -16.45 0.66 20.85
CA HIS A 346 -15.47 -0.19 21.54
C HIS A 346 -14.04 0.37 21.51
N ASN A 347 -13.87 1.65 21.17
CA ASN A 347 -12.58 2.31 21.13
C ASN A 347 -11.53 1.53 20.29
N TRP A 348 -11.88 1.17 19.06
CA TRP A 348 -10.91 0.59 18.13
C TRP A 348 -10.00 1.63 17.47
N ILE A 349 -10.37 2.93 17.60
CA ILE A 349 -9.71 4.05 16.91
C ILE A 349 -8.86 4.84 17.93
N ASP A 350 -7.57 4.93 17.67
CA ASP A 350 -6.66 5.85 18.34
C ASP A 350 -6.55 7.12 17.50
N ALA A 351 -7.27 8.17 17.90
CA ALA A 351 -7.39 9.40 17.11
C ALA A 351 -6.64 10.59 17.71
N GLU A 352 -6.29 10.56 19.01
CA GLU A 352 -5.62 11.65 19.70
C GLU A 352 -4.21 11.88 19.16
N GLN A 353 -3.89 13.14 18.85
CA GLN A 353 -2.51 13.55 18.53
C GLN A 353 -1.70 13.70 19.82
N ARG A 354 -0.50 13.10 19.87
CA ARG A 354 0.38 13.20 21.04
C ARG A 354 1.85 12.92 20.68
N PRO A 355 2.81 13.42 21.49
CA PRO A 355 4.23 13.12 21.30
C PRO A 355 4.49 11.60 21.33
N GLY A 356 5.40 11.13 20.48
CA GLY A 356 5.76 9.71 20.38
C GLY A 356 4.83 8.86 19.51
N LYS A 357 3.66 9.38 19.16
CA LYS A 357 2.75 8.69 18.24
C LYS A 357 3.21 8.81 16.80
N ARG A 358 3.10 7.73 16.04
CA ARG A 358 3.41 7.67 14.61
C ARG A 358 2.50 8.60 13.81
N GLY A 359 3.07 9.30 12.83
CA GLY A 359 2.30 10.06 11.84
C GLY A 359 1.59 9.18 10.82
N GLY A 360 0.68 9.78 10.04
CA GLY A 360 -0.17 9.09 9.07
C GLY A 360 -1.35 8.37 9.74
N ALA A 361 -1.90 7.39 9.01
CA ALA A 361 -2.99 6.53 9.46
C ALA A 361 -2.78 5.09 8.99
N PHE A 362 -3.39 4.13 9.64
CA PHE A 362 -3.48 2.74 9.20
C PHE A 362 -4.57 1.97 9.94
N CYS A 363 -5.05 0.90 9.30
CA CYS A 363 -5.90 -0.11 9.92
C CYS A 363 -5.15 -1.44 10.01
N MET A 364 -5.19 -2.07 11.18
CA MET A 364 -4.51 -3.33 11.47
C MET A 364 -5.48 -4.35 12.02
N SER A 365 -5.49 -5.58 11.47
CA SER A 365 -6.31 -6.66 11.98
C SER A 365 -5.73 -7.25 13.27
N VAL A 366 -6.63 -7.63 14.21
CA VAL A 366 -6.31 -8.37 15.45
C VAL A 366 -7.08 -9.69 15.44
N PRO A 367 -6.52 -10.73 14.81
CA PRO A 367 -7.30 -11.88 14.38
C PRO A 367 -7.85 -12.75 15.51
N ALA A 368 -7.19 -12.83 16.66
CA ALA A 368 -7.70 -13.66 17.78
C ALA A 368 -9.05 -13.16 18.33
N VAL A 369 -9.30 -11.85 18.24
CA VAL A 369 -10.58 -11.23 18.66
C VAL A 369 -11.47 -10.89 17.47
N LYS A 370 -11.02 -11.17 16.23
CA LYS A 370 -11.74 -10.85 14.97
C LYS A 370 -12.10 -9.36 14.85
N GLU A 371 -11.22 -8.49 15.29
CA GLU A 371 -11.38 -7.04 15.29
C GLU A 371 -10.26 -6.37 14.52
N SER A 372 -10.37 -5.06 14.34
CA SER A 372 -9.30 -4.20 13.82
C SER A 372 -8.94 -3.13 14.83
N ARG A 373 -7.73 -2.53 14.68
CA ARG A 373 -7.33 -1.31 15.36
C ARG A 373 -6.90 -0.29 14.33
N ILE A 374 -7.41 0.92 14.48
CA ILE A 374 -7.21 2.03 13.57
C ILE A 374 -6.40 3.11 14.28
N LEU A 375 -5.31 3.55 13.66
CA LEU A 375 -4.56 4.73 14.06
C LEU A 375 -4.85 5.85 13.08
N CYS A 376 -5.22 7.02 13.58
CA CYS A 376 -5.27 8.26 12.82
C CYS A 376 -4.84 9.44 13.71
N ASN A 377 -4.58 10.60 13.11
CA ASN A 377 -4.13 11.80 13.82
C ASN A 377 -5.15 12.92 13.62
N PHE A 378 -6.32 12.78 14.26
CA PHE A 378 -7.47 13.64 14.04
C PHE A 378 -7.21 15.08 14.48
N ASP A 379 -7.36 16.04 13.57
CA ASP A 379 -7.12 17.47 13.75
C ASP A 379 -8.35 18.35 13.47
N SER A 380 -9.51 17.73 13.40
CA SER A 380 -10.77 18.38 13.04
C SER A 380 -10.89 18.84 11.58
N SER A 381 -9.95 18.45 10.70
CA SER A 381 -10.04 18.74 9.27
C SER A 381 -10.98 17.76 8.55
N LEU A 382 -11.44 18.18 7.37
CA LEU A 382 -12.16 17.29 6.47
C LEU A 382 -11.27 16.12 6.02
N ASP A 383 -10.00 16.39 5.74
CA ASP A 383 -9.00 15.39 5.33
C ASP A 383 -8.91 14.26 6.36
N GLN A 384 -8.80 14.59 7.66
CA GLN A 384 -8.77 13.59 8.72
C GLN A 384 -10.11 12.86 8.93
N THR A 385 -11.23 13.48 8.57
CA THR A 385 -12.54 12.82 8.55
C THR A 385 -12.61 11.80 7.40
N MET A 386 -12.10 12.16 6.22
CA MET A 386 -11.99 11.25 5.06
C MET A 386 -11.02 10.10 5.33
N THR A 387 -9.86 10.39 5.92
CA THR A 387 -8.89 9.39 6.38
C THR A 387 -9.52 8.37 7.33
N MET A 388 -10.33 8.83 8.29
CA MET A 388 -11.03 7.94 9.22
C MET A 388 -12.05 7.04 8.50
N ALA A 389 -12.78 7.57 7.50
CA ALA A 389 -13.67 6.77 6.67
C ALA A 389 -12.91 5.72 5.84
N HIS A 390 -11.75 6.08 5.31
CA HIS A 390 -10.83 5.21 4.59
C HIS A 390 -10.36 4.04 5.47
N GLU A 391 -9.85 4.33 6.66
CA GLU A 391 -9.35 3.30 7.59
C GLU A 391 -10.47 2.37 8.11
N LEU A 392 -11.68 2.91 8.30
CA LEU A 392 -12.86 2.10 8.59
C LEU A 392 -13.22 1.17 7.43
N GLY A 393 -12.95 1.57 6.18
CA GLY A 393 -13.10 0.72 5.01
C GLY A 393 -12.16 -0.50 5.07
N HIS A 394 -10.89 -0.31 5.41
CA HIS A 394 -9.98 -1.44 5.67
C HIS A 394 -10.49 -2.34 6.81
N GLY A 395 -11.02 -1.73 7.87
CA GLY A 395 -11.64 -2.49 8.97
C GLY A 395 -12.83 -3.33 8.49
N PHE A 396 -13.68 -2.80 7.63
CA PHE A 396 -14.81 -3.53 7.05
C PHE A 396 -14.36 -4.65 6.11
N HIS A 397 -13.26 -4.46 5.37
CA HIS A 397 -12.63 -5.51 4.59
C HIS A 397 -12.24 -6.69 5.48
N ASN A 398 -11.51 -6.42 6.57
CA ASN A 398 -11.17 -7.44 7.57
C ASN A 398 -12.41 -8.11 8.15
N TYR A 399 -13.44 -7.32 8.49
CA TYR A 399 -14.71 -7.83 9.00
C TYR A 399 -15.37 -8.83 8.03
N CYS A 400 -15.43 -8.52 6.73
CA CYS A 400 -15.98 -9.43 5.72
C CYS A 400 -15.21 -10.77 5.67
N MET A 401 -13.89 -10.72 5.74
CA MET A 401 -13.05 -11.92 5.80
C MET A 401 -13.26 -12.73 7.09
N PHE A 402 -13.42 -12.07 8.23
CA PHE A 402 -13.72 -12.72 9.51
C PHE A 402 -15.11 -13.38 9.51
N GLN A 403 -16.14 -12.71 8.97
CA GLN A 403 -17.48 -13.28 8.85
C GLN A 403 -17.50 -14.53 7.95
N ALA A 404 -16.67 -14.53 6.91
CA ALA A 404 -16.49 -15.69 6.04
C ALA A 404 -15.55 -16.77 6.63
N ASN A 405 -15.13 -16.63 7.90
CA ASN A 405 -14.18 -17.51 8.59
C ASN A 405 -12.89 -17.79 7.81
N ARG A 406 -12.37 -16.79 7.08
CA ARG A 406 -11.12 -16.93 6.34
C ARG A 406 -9.93 -17.10 7.29
N THR A 407 -9.06 -18.03 6.95
CA THR A 407 -7.80 -18.28 7.69
C THR A 407 -6.79 -17.15 7.47
N GLU A 408 -5.72 -17.13 8.28
CA GLU A 408 -4.63 -16.15 8.10
C GLU A 408 -4.03 -16.18 6.69
N MET A 409 -3.87 -17.37 6.10
CA MET A 409 -3.35 -17.51 4.74
C MET A 409 -4.33 -16.97 3.69
N GLN A 410 -5.62 -17.23 3.86
CA GLN A 410 -6.68 -16.76 2.95
C GLN A 410 -6.95 -15.26 3.07
N ARG A 411 -6.51 -14.59 4.16
CA ARG A 411 -6.62 -13.14 4.37
C ARG A 411 -5.42 -12.34 3.85
N ARG A 412 -4.44 -12.99 3.23
CA ARG A 412 -3.28 -12.30 2.62
C ARG A 412 -3.68 -11.62 1.33
N THR A 413 -4.37 -10.48 1.48
CA THR A 413 -4.78 -9.62 0.37
C THR A 413 -3.55 -8.98 -0.29
N PRO A 414 -3.39 -9.05 -1.63
CA PRO A 414 -2.33 -8.32 -2.32
C PRO A 414 -2.57 -6.81 -2.28
N MET A 415 -1.49 -6.02 -2.43
CA MET A 415 -1.58 -4.55 -2.39
C MET A 415 -2.60 -3.97 -3.39
N THR A 416 -2.73 -4.58 -4.56
CA THR A 416 -3.72 -4.18 -5.59
C THR A 416 -5.15 -4.20 -5.08
N MET A 417 -5.51 -5.17 -4.25
CA MET A 417 -6.88 -5.32 -3.74
C MET A 417 -7.05 -4.79 -2.30
N ALA A 418 -5.96 -4.31 -1.67
CA ALA A 418 -6.01 -3.83 -0.29
C ALA A 418 -6.92 -2.59 -0.15
N GLU A 419 -6.92 -1.70 -1.15
CA GLU A 419 -7.68 -0.45 -1.15
C GLU A 419 -9.16 -0.61 -1.61
N THR A 420 -9.61 -1.83 -1.88
CA THR A 420 -10.95 -2.09 -2.44
C THR A 420 -12.08 -1.54 -1.56
N ALA A 421 -11.96 -1.67 -0.25
CA ALA A 421 -12.99 -1.21 0.68
C ALA A 421 -12.75 0.23 1.17
N SER A 422 -11.50 0.62 1.36
CA SER A 422 -11.12 1.96 1.81
C SER A 422 -11.55 3.03 0.81
N ILE A 423 -11.24 2.85 -0.48
CA ILE A 423 -11.63 3.77 -1.56
C ILE A 423 -13.16 3.81 -1.74
N MET A 424 -13.85 2.67 -1.61
CA MET A 424 -15.31 2.66 -1.66
C MET A 424 -15.91 3.52 -0.53
N CYS A 425 -15.46 3.34 0.70
CA CYS A 425 -15.92 4.08 1.88
C CYS A 425 -15.61 5.57 1.76
N GLU A 426 -14.41 5.91 1.34
CA GLU A 426 -13.99 7.29 1.08
C GLU A 426 -14.88 7.93 -0.01
N THR A 427 -15.10 7.23 -1.12
CA THR A 427 -15.94 7.72 -2.23
C THR A 427 -17.38 7.96 -1.79
N ILE A 428 -17.97 7.10 -0.97
CA ILE A 428 -19.32 7.28 -0.43
C ILE A 428 -19.41 8.57 0.39
N VAL A 429 -18.48 8.78 1.33
CA VAL A 429 -18.47 9.96 2.21
C VAL A 429 -18.17 11.21 1.40
N PHE A 430 -17.21 11.18 0.47
CA PHE A 430 -16.88 12.30 -0.40
C PHE A 430 -18.11 12.78 -1.19
N ASN A 431 -18.82 11.87 -1.88
CA ASN A 431 -19.98 12.24 -2.68
C ASN A 431 -21.12 12.81 -1.82
N ALA A 432 -21.28 12.32 -0.60
CA ALA A 432 -22.27 12.85 0.32
C ALA A 432 -21.93 14.28 0.78
N ILE A 433 -20.68 14.54 1.09
CA ILE A 433 -20.20 15.87 1.49
C ILE A 433 -20.39 16.85 0.34
N ILE A 434 -19.89 16.54 -0.86
CA ILE A 434 -19.94 17.44 -2.01
C ILE A 434 -21.38 17.79 -2.39
N SER A 435 -22.33 16.87 -2.24
CA SER A 435 -23.75 17.10 -2.53
C SER A 435 -24.42 18.10 -1.58
N GLN A 436 -23.87 18.30 -0.38
CA GLN A 436 -24.40 19.17 0.67
C GLN A 436 -23.75 20.57 0.67
N VAL A 437 -22.56 20.71 0.09
CA VAL A 437 -21.85 21.99 0.02
C VAL A 437 -22.62 22.98 -0.86
N ARG A 438 -22.69 24.24 -0.42
CA ARG A 438 -23.39 25.33 -1.14
C ARG A 438 -22.45 26.48 -1.48
N ASP A 439 -21.36 26.64 -0.72
CA ASP A 439 -20.35 27.66 -1.00
C ASP A 439 -19.40 27.15 -2.11
N PRO A 440 -19.30 27.88 -3.26
CA PRO A 440 -18.39 27.52 -4.33
C PRO A 440 -16.91 27.47 -3.92
N GLN A 441 -16.49 28.27 -2.92
CA GLN A 441 -15.11 28.27 -2.45
C GLN A 441 -14.81 27.04 -1.59
N GLU A 442 -15.77 26.59 -0.78
CA GLU A 442 -15.68 25.33 -0.03
C GLU A 442 -15.72 24.13 -0.98
N GLU A 443 -16.63 24.13 -1.96
CA GLU A 443 -16.71 23.09 -2.99
C GLU A 443 -15.39 22.96 -3.75
N LEU A 444 -14.82 24.09 -4.16
CA LEU A 444 -13.55 24.14 -4.86
C LEU A 444 -12.41 23.56 -4.02
N ALA A 445 -12.33 23.89 -2.73
CA ALA A 445 -11.29 23.37 -1.83
C ALA A 445 -11.40 21.85 -1.64
N ILE A 446 -12.60 21.32 -1.54
CA ILE A 446 -12.85 19.88 -1.41
C ILE A 446 -12.47 19.13 -2.69
N LEU A 447 -12.89 19.65 -3.86
CA LEU A 447 -12.52 19.09 -5.16
C LEU A 447 -11.01 19.15 -5.39
N GLU A 448 -10.36 20.26 -5.02
CA GLU A 448 -8.90 20.42 -5.13
C GLU A 448 -8.16 19.33 -4.34
N THR A 449 -8.52 19.12 -3.08
CA THR A 449 -7.90 18.09 -2.24
C THR A 449 -8.04 16.71 -2.87
N SER A 450 -9.23 16.37 -3.35
CA SER A 450 -9.48 15.09 -4.02
C SER A 450 -8.69 14.95 -5.33
N LEU A 451 -8.66 15.99 -6.18
CA LEU A 451 -8.00 15.95 -7.49
C LEU A 451 -6.46 15.97 -7.38
N ILE A 452 -5.90 16.59 -6.34
CA ILE A 452 -4.48 16.43 -6.01
C ILE A 452 -4.17 14.94 -5.79
N GLY A 453 -4.94 14.25 -4.97
CA GLY A 453 -4.79 12.81 -4.72
C GLY A 453 -4.95 11.97 -6.00
N ASP A 454 -6.06 12.17 -6.72
CA ASP A 454 -6.35 11.44 -7.97
C ASP A 454 -5.22 11.65 -9.00
N SER A 455 -4.75 12.89 -9.18
CA SER A 455 -3.68 13.21 -10.14
C SER A 455 -2.32 12.64 -9.73
N GLN A 456 -2.01 12.58 -8.44
CA GLN A 456 -0.80 11.89 -7.95
C GLN A 456 -0.83 10.40 -8.28
N VAL A 457 -1.98 9.76 -8.05
CA VAL A 457 -2.11 8.32 -8.28
C VAL A 457 -2.16 7.98 -9.78
N ILE A 458 -2.78 8.81 -10.63
CA ILE A 458 -2.91 8.51 -12.06
C ILE A 458 -1.74 9.07 -12.86
N VAL A 459 -1.39 10.35 -12.70
CA VAL A 459 -0.41 11.01 -13.56
C VAL A 459 1.02 10.83 -13.04
N ASP A 460 1.25 11.11 -11.73
CA ASP A 460 2.60 11.02 -11.17
C ASP A 460 3.07 9.56 -11.05
N ILE A 461 2.20 8.62 -10.62
CA ILE A 461 2.56 7.19 -10.61
C ILE A 461 2.88 6.68 -12.02
N SER A 462 2.16 7.15 -13.06
CA SER A 462 2.52 6.81 -14.44
C SER A 462 3.91 7.32 -14.81
N SER A 463 4.28 8.53 -14.42
CA SER A 463 5.63 9.05 -14.66
C SER A 463 6.70 8.22 -13.94
N ARG A 464 6.43 7.82 -12.71
CA ARG A 464 7.32 6.96 -11.93
C ARG A 464 7.47 5.57 -12.55
N PHE A 465 6.39 5.00 -13.04
CA PHE A 465 6.40 3.71 -13.73
C PHE A 465 7.24 3.76 -15.01
N LEU A 466 7.06 4.80 -15.83
CA LEU A 466 7.85 5.00 -17.05
C LEU A 466 9.35 5.20 -16.74
N PHE A 467 9.66 6.02 -15.73
CA PHE A 467 11.01 6.22 -15.26
C PHE A 467 11.67 4.90 -14.85
N GLU A 468 11.05 4.16 -13.95
CA GLU A 468 11.62 2.93 -13.40
C GLU A 468 11.81 1.86 -14.46
N LYS A 469 10.85 1.76 -15.40
CA LYS A 469 10.93 0.85 -16.55
C LYS A 469 12.13 1.16 -17.43
N GLU A 470 12.33 2.42 -17.84
CA GLU A 470 13.46 2.82 -18.67
C GLU A 470 14.79 2.63 -17.93
N VAL A 471 14.84 2.94 -16.63
CA VAL A 471 16.04 2.72 -15.81
C VAL A 471 16.43 1.24 -15.79
N PHE A 472 15.50 0.31 -15.56
CA PHE A 472 15.79 -1.13 -15.60
C PHE A 472 16.29 -1.59 -16.97
N GLU A 473 15.62 -1.19 -18.05
CA GLU A 473 15.98 -1.56 -19.43
C GLU A 473 17.36 -1.03 -19.84
N ARG A 474 17.69 0.19 -19.45
CA ARG A 474 19.00 0.79 -19.77
C ARG A 474 20.10 0.23 -18.89
N ARG A 475 19.83 -0.01 -17.59
CA ARG A 475 20.79 -0.56 -16.63
C ARG A 475 21.22 -1.99 -16.95
N GLU A 476 20.44 -2.75 -17.72
CA GLU A 476 20.90 -4.04 -18.26
C GLU A 476 22.14 -3.91 -19.16
N LYS A 477 22.34 -2.76 -19.80
CA LYS A 477 23.38 -2.53 -20.79
C LYS A 477 24.58 -1.78 -20.22
N SER A 478 24.32 -0.79 -19.36
CA SER A 478 25.35 0.07 -18.76
C SER A 478 24.86 0.73 -17.48
N GLU A 479 25.78 1.25 -16.70
CA GLU A 479 25.45 2.21 -15.63
C GLU A 479 24.92 3.51 -16.23
N LEU A 480 24.07 4.19 -15.47
CA LEU A 480 23.46 5.47 -15.82
C LEU A 480 24.08 6.58 -14.98
N SER A 481 24.47 7.68 -15.60
CA SER A 481 24.90 8.89 -14.88
C SER A 481 23.72 9.57 -14.18
N ALA A 482 24.02 10.46 -13.23
CA ALA A 482 23.00 11.28 -12.57
C ALA A 482 22.23 12.16 -13.58
N GLU A 483 22.94 12.67 -14.61
CA GLU A 483 22.31 13.44 -15.71
C GLU A 483 21.33 12.57 -16.50
N GLU A 484 21.71 11.34 -16.90
CA GLU A 484 20.83 10.41 -17.62
C GLU A 484 19.58 10.03 -16.80
N LEU A 485 19.72 9.79 -15.49
CA LEU A 485 18.60 9.53 -14.59
C LEU A 485 17.65 10.73 -14.54
N SER A 486 18.19 11.95 -14.45
CA SER A 486 17.40 13.18 -14.43
C SER A 486 16.68 13.41 -15.77
N GLU A 487 17.32 13.14 -16.91
CA GLU A 487 16.70 13.21 -18.23
C GLU A 487 15.57 12.18 -18.42
N ILE A 488 15.75 10.94 -17.92
CA ILE A 488 14.68 9.91 -17.95
C ILE A 488 13.49 10.41 -17.13
N MET A 489 13.71 10.98 -15.95
CA MET A 489 12.65 11.51 -15.10
C MET A 489 11.91 12.66 -15.78
N GLU A 490 12.62 13.62 -16.39
CA GLU A 490 11.99 14.72 -17.13
C GLU A 490 11.16 14.22 -18.32
N ARG A 491 11.68 13.27 -19.11
CA ARG A 491 10.92 12.67 -20.22
C ARG A 491 9.65 11.98 -19.74
N ALA A 492 9.72 11.24 -18.63
CA ALA A 492 8.55 10.59 -18.04
C ALA A 492 7.50 11.61 -17.58
N GLN A 493 7.92 12.70 -16.93
CA GLN A 493 7.02 13.78 -16.53
C GLN A 493 6.42 14.51 -17.75
N LYS A 494 7.21 14.82 -18.76
CA LYS A 494 6.70 15.43 -20.02
C LYS A 494 5.67 14.54 -20.71
N ALA A 495 5.89 13.23 -20.75
CA ALA A 495 4.95 12.29 -21.35
C ALA A 495 3.59 12.27 -20.64
N THR A 496 3.58 12.36 -19.30
CA THR A 496 2.37 12.24 -18.49
C THR A 496 1.68 13.58 -18.26
N TYR A 497 2.36 14.57 -17.72
CA TYR A 497 1.79 15.88 -17.42
C TYR A 497 1.58 16.76 -18.68
N GLY A 498 2.43 16.59 -19.70
CA GLY A 498 2.34 17.32 -20.98
C GLY A 498 2.16 18.83 -20.78
N ASP A 499 1.28 19.43 -21.57
CA ASP A 499 0.95 20.86 -21.55
C ASP A 499 0.17 21.32 -20.28
N GLY A 500 -0.14 20.43 -19.35
CA GLY A 500 -0.70 20.77 -18.03
C GLY A 500 0.31 21.43 -17.12
N LEU A 501 1.59 21.04 -17.22
CA LEU A 501 2.69 21.66 -16.47
C LEU A 501 3.61 22.46 -17.39
N ASN A 502 4.26 23.46 -16.81
CA ASN A 502 5.31 24.22 -17.51
C ASN A 502 6.59 23.40 -17.55
N GLU A 503 6.99 22.99 -18.76
CA GLU A 503 8.16 22.12 -19.00
C GLU A 503 9.47 22.68 -18.48
N ARG A 504 9.58 24.01 -18.25
CA ARG A 504 10.79 24.64 -17.68
C ARG A 504 10.97 24.39 -16.19
N TYR A 505 9.87 23.98 -15.52
CA TYR A 505 9.81 23.87 -14.06
C TYR A 505 9.34 22.48 -13.62
N LEU A 506 9.80 21.43 -14.32
CA LEU A 506 9.63 20.05 -13.90
C LEU A 506 10.61 19.68 -12.78
N HIS A 507 10.37 18.56 -12.12
CA HIS A 507 11.20 18.13 -10.99
C HIS A 507 12.09 16.94 -11.35
N LYS A 508 13.19 17.22 -12.06
CA LYS A 508 14.12 16.19 -12.57
C LYS A 508 14.76 15.30 -11.51
N TYR A 509 14.78 15.74 -10.24
CA TYR A 509 15.35 15.00 -9.11
C TYR A 509 14.31 14.19 -8.31
N MET A 510 13.10 13.96 -8.81
CA MET A 510 12.12 13.10 -8.12
C MET A 510 12.64 11.68 -7.84
N TRP A 511 13.63 11.22 -8.59
CA TRP A 511 14.23 9.91 -8.38
C TRP A 511 15.14 9.83 -7.15
N THR A 512 15.69 10.94 -6.64
CA THR A 512 16.72 10.93 -5.59
C THR A 512 16.20 10.50 -4.22
N TRP A 513 14.96 10.84 -3.89
CA TRP A 513 14.41 10.72 -2.54
C TRP A 513 13.20 9.77 -2.40
N LYS A 514 12.82 9.08 -3.46
CA LYS A 514 11.76 8.06 -3.41
C LYS A 514 12.37 6.71 -3.00
N PRO A 515 12.23 6.27 -1.73
CA PRO A 515 12.98 5.13 -1.20
C PRO A 515 12.68 3.83 -1.93
N HIS A 516 11.46 3.63 -2.45
CA HIS A 516 11.09 2.43 -3.18
C HIS A 516 11.90 2.17 -4.45
N TYR A 517 12.54 3.19 -5.06
CA TYR A 517 13.45 2.94 -6.17
C TYR A 517 14.75 2.25 -5.73
N TYR A 518 15.09 2.35 -4.45
CA TYR A 518 16.30 1.82 -3.85
C TYR A 518 16.08 0.53 -3.05
N ASP A 519 14.88 -0.06 -3.18
CA ASP A 519 14.55 -1.35 -2.57
C ASP A 519 14.83 -2.51 -3.55
N MET A 520 15.43 -3.60 -3.05
CA MET A 520 15.73 -4.78 -3.87
C MET A 520 14.52 -5.67 -4.13
N VAL A 521 13.49 -5.57 -3.31
CA VAL A 521 12.31 -6.45 -3.35
C VAL A 521 11.13 -5.74 -4.01
N LEU A 522 10.98 -4.44 -3.77
CA LEU A 522 9.82 -3.65 -4.15
C LEU A 522 10.03 -2.89 -5.47
N SER A 523 10.31 -3.59 -6.57
CA SER A 523 10.32 -2.96 -7.90
C SER A 523 8.89 -2.60 -8.34
N PHE A 524 8.75 -1.48 -9.04
CA PHE A 524 7.46 -0.97 -9.53
C PHE A 524 6.40 -0.79 -8.43
N TYR A 525 6.82 -0.37 -7.25
CA TYR A 525 6.02 -0.31 -6.03
C TYR A 525 4.71 0.45 -6.16
N ASN A 526 4.60 1.40 -7.09
CA ASN A 526 3.52 2.39 -7.08
C ASN A 526 2.27 1.99 -7.89
N PHE A 527 2.36 1.15 -8.93
CA PHE A 527 1.18 0.81 -9.73
C PHE A 527 0.04 0.13 -8.94
N PRO A 528 0.28 -0.63 -7.86
CA PRO A 528 -0.79 -1.17 -7.05
C PRO A 528 -1.70 -0.10 -6.41
N TYR A 529 -1.19 1.09 -6.15
CA TYR A 529 -2.02 2.21 -5.67
C TYR A 529 -2.96 2.72 -6.75
N ALA A 530 -2.48 2.82 -8.00
CA ALA A 530 -3.34 3.16 -9.14
C ALA A 530 -4.42 2.09 -9.38
N PHE A 531 -4.03 0.82 -9.26
CA PHE A 531 -4.98 -0.28 -9.29
C PHE A 531 -6.04 -0.14 -8.20
N GLY A 532 -5.62 0.08 -6.95
CA GLY A 532 -6.52 0.20 -5.80
C GLY A 532 -7.52 1.34 -5.95
N LEU A 533 -7.05 2.54 -6.33
CA LEU A 533 -7.91 3.69 -6.61
C LEU A 533 -8.94 3.37 -7.69
N LEU A 534 -8.47 2.91 -8.85
CA LEU A 534 -9.35 2.66 -10.00
C LEU A 534 -10.27 1.46 -9.77
N PHE A 535 -9.81 0.42 -9.10
CA PHE A 535 -10.63 -0.74 -8.79
C PHE A 535 -11.74 -0.38 -7.81
N GLY A 536 -11.43 0.31 -6.71
CA GLY A 536 -12.42 0.78 -5.75
C GLY A 536 -13.43 1.76 -6.35
N THR A 537 -12.97 2.72 -7.15
CA THR A 537 -13.83 3.67 -7.87
C THR A 537 -14.71 2.97 -8.92
N GLY A 538 -14.17 1.95 -9.61
CA GLY A 538 -14.94 1.13 -10.57
C GLY A 538 -16.03 0.31 -9.90
N LEU A 539 -15.77 -0.25 -8.73
CA LEU A 539 -16.79 -0.92 -7.93
C LEU A 539 -17.89 0.05 -7.47
N TYR A 540 -17.51 1.29 -7.13
CA TYR A 540 -18.49 2.33 -6.82
C TYR A 540 -19.36 2.67 -8.05
N ALA A 541 -18.78 2.75 -9.26
CA ALA A 541 -19.55 2.96 -10.50
C ALA A 541 -20.55 1.81 -10.76
N ILE A 542 -20.15 0.56 -10.47
CA ILE A 542 -21.06 -0.60 -10.55
C ILE A 542 -22.18 -0.49 -9.49
N TYR A 543 -21.84 -0.09 -8.27
CA TYR A 543 -22.83 0.15 -7.22
C TYR A 543 -23.87 1.21 -7.64
N GLN A 544 -23.44 2.31 -8.25
CA GLN A 544 -24.36 3.33 -8.77
C GLN A 544 -25.34 2.78 -9.81
N GLN A 545 -24.95 1.76 -10.59
CA GLN A 545 -25.79 1.14 -11.61
C GLN A 545 -26.72 0.06 -11.05
N ARG A 546 -26.21 -0.79 -10.13
CA ARG A 546 -26.92 -1.97 -9.60
C ARG A 546 -27.61 -1.72 -8.27
N GLY A 547 -27.25 -0.65 -7.56
CA GLY A 547 -27.81 -0.35 -6.24
C GLY A 547 -27.54 -1.46 -5.22
N ALA A 548 -28.54 -1.74 -4.39
CA ALA A 548 -28.46 -2.72 -3.30
C ALA A 548 -28.16 -4.16 -3.77
N ASP A 549 -28.48 -4.50 -5.01
CA ASP A 549 -28.23 -5.84 -5.56
C ASP A 549 -26.72 -6.13 -5.73
N PHE A 550 -25.87 -5.11 -5.72
CA PHE A 550 -24.42 -5.27 -5.78
C PHE A 550 -23.78 -5.60 -4.42
N ILE A 551 -24.44 -5.25 -3.30
CA ILE A 551 -23.83 -5.36 -1.95
C ILE A 551 -23.42 -6.80 -1.60
N PRO A 552 -24.22 -7.86 -1.85
CA PRO A 552 -23.81 -9.23 -1.58
C PRO A 552 -22.55 -9.65 -2.35
N ASP A 553 -22.46 -9.31 -3.65
CA ASP A 553 -21.32 -9.59 -4.50
C ASP A 553 -20.06 -8.84 -4.01
N TYR A 554 -20.22 -7.58 -3.65
CA TYR A 554 -19.14 -6.76 -3.09
C TYR A 554 -18.57 -7.36 -1.79
N LYS A 555 -19.40 -7.76 -0.86
CA LYS A 555 -18.97 -8.41 0.39
C LYS A 555 -18.28 -9.75 0.14
N ALA A 556 -18.81 -10.54 -0.79
CA ALA A 556 -18.19 -11.82 -1.17
C ALA A 556 -16.83 -11.61 -1.85
N LEU A 557 -16.68 -10.56 -2.67
CA LEU A 557 -15.40 -10.16 -3.25
C LEU A 557 -14.40 -9.77 -2.14
N LEU A 558 -14.79 -8.90 -1.20
CA LEU A 558 -13.94 -8.53 -0.06
C LEU A 558 -13.49 -9.74 0.75
N ALA A 559 -14.40 -10.70 0.98
CA ALA A 559 -14.10 -11.93 1.72
C ALA A 559 -13.15 -12.88 0.97
N SER A 560 -12.85 -12.65 -0.30
CA SER A 560 -12.06 -13.56 -1.15
C SER A 560 -10.76 -12.97 -1.70
N THR A 561 -10.43 -11.71 -1.39
CA THR A 561 -9.29 -10.98 -1.98
C THR A 561 -7.93 -11.65 -1.81
N GLY A 562 -7.76 -12.48 -0.79
CA GLY A 562 -6.53 -13.27 -0.57
C GLY A 562 -6.52 -14.66 -1.21
N MET A 563 -7.59 -15.04 -1.94
CA MET A 563 -7.82 -16.42 -2.38
C MET A 563 -7.67 -16.64 -3.90
N GLY A 564 -7.15 -15.68 -4.64
CA GLY A 564 -7.00 -15.79 -6.08
C GLY A 564 -6.27 -14.60 -6.70
N ASN A 565 -6.04 -14.69 -7.99
CA ASN A 565 -5.58 -13.56 -8.78
C ASN A 565 -6.71 -12.55 -8.96
N ALA A 566 -6.39 -11.26 -8.98
CA ALA A 566 -7.38 -10.18 -9.02
C ALA A 566 -8.38 -10.32 -10.19
N ALA A 567 -7.89 -10.71 -11.38
CA ALA A 567 -8.74 -10.85 -12.56
C ALA A 567 -9.73 -12.02 -12.46
N ASP A 568 -9.31 -13.14 -11.89
CA ASP A 568 -10.15 -14.34 -11.74
C ASP A 568 -11.18 -14.13 -10.63
N LEU A 569 -10.78 -13.45 -9.54
CA LEU A 569 -11.71 -13.04 -8.49
C LEU A 569 -12.75 -12.06 -9.01
N ALA A 570 -12.35 -11.01 -9.74
CA ALA A 570 -13.27 -10.04 -10.32
C ALA A 570 -14.24 -10.71 -11.31
N ALA A 571 -13.74 -11.63 -12.15
CA ALA A 571 -14.56 -12.36 -13.13
C ALA A 571 -15.65 -13.21 -12.46
N SER A 572 -15.42 -13.74 -11.25
CA SER A 572 -16.43 -14.50 -10.48
C SER A 572 -17.67 -13.64 -10.12
N PHE A 573 -17.53 -12.32 -10.16
CA PHE A 573 -18.61 -11.35 -9.90
C PHE A 573 -19.03 -10.60 -11.18
N GLY A 574 -18.66 -11.12 -12.37
CA GLY A 574 -19.03 -10.55 -13.66
C GLY A 574 -18.23 -9.29 -14.04
N ILE A 575 -17.08 -9.07 -13.43
CA ILE A 575 -16.21 -7.90 -13.64
C ILE A 575 -14.98 -8.32 -14.44
N ASP A 576 -14.81 -7.79 -15.66
CA ASP A 576 -13.62 -8.06 -16.49
C ASP A 576 -12.61 -6.91 -16.40
N ILE A 577 -11.60 -7.09 -15.52
CA ILE A 577 -10.50 -6.12 -15.35
C ILE A 577 -9.38 -6.26 -16.38
N ARG A 578 -9.42 -7.29 -17.24
CA ARG A 578 -8.54 -7.40 -18.42
C ARG A 578 -9.06 -6.56 -19.59
N ALA A 579 -10.33 -6.10 -19.52
CA ALA A 579 -10.94 -5.21 -20.51
C ALA A 579 -10.77 -3.75 -20.10
N ARG A 580 -10.54 -2.89 -21.09
CA ARG A 580 -10.38 -1.43 -20.88
C ARG A 580 -11.63 -0.76 -20.29
N LYS A 581 -12.83 -1.30 -20.60
CA LYS A 581 -14.13 -0.72 -20.21
C LYS A 581 -14.26 -0.49 -18.70
N PHE A 582 -13.86 -1.45 -17.89
CA PHE A 582 -13.93 -1.31 -16.42
C PHE A 582 -13.11 -0.10 -15.93
N TRP A 583 -11.89 0.07 -16.43
CA TRP A 583 -11.01 1.17 -16.07
C TRP A 583 -11.49 2.53 -16.60
N GLN A 584 -12.12 2.53 -17.79
CA GLN A 584 -12.76 3.73 -18.34
C GLN A 584 -13.94 4.18 -17.49
N ASP A 585 -14.77 3.27 -17.00
CA ASP A 585 -15.90 3.58 -16.12
C ASP A 585 -15.39 4.11 -14.76
N SER A 586 -14.28 3.59 -14.26
CA SER A 586 -13.63 4.10 -13.05
C SER A 586 -13.16 5.56 -13.25
N LEU A 587 -12.48 5.85 -14.34
CA LEU A 587 -11.99 7.21 -14.64
C LEU A 587 -13.12 8.19 -14.94
N ALA A 588 -14.26 7.73 -15.48
CA ALA A 588 -15.43 8.58 -15.70
C ALA A 588 -16.02 9.13 -14.38
N VAL A 589 -15.81 8.46 -13.25
CA VAL A 589 -16.18 8.99 -11.92
C VAL A 589 -15.26 10.16 -11.53
N ILE A 590 -13.96 10.04 -11.81
CA ILE A 590 -12.97 11.09 -11.54
C ILE A 590 -13.19 12.28 -12.51
N GLU A 591 -13.53 12.00 -13.78
CA GLU A 591 -13.78 13.03 -14.79
C GLU A 591 -14.87 14.02 -14.35
N LYS A 592 -15.93 13.54 -13.72
CA LYS A 592 -16.99 14.41 -13.16
C LYS A 592 -16.45 15.42 -12.15
N LYS A 593 -15.46 15.03 -11.35
CA LYS A 593 -14.79 15.96 -10.40
C LYS A 593 -13.99 17.03 -11.18
N VAL A 594 -13.27 16.62 -12.23
CA VAL A 594 -12.51 17.54 -13.09
C VAL A 594 -13.45 18.52 -13.81
N ASP A 595 -14.54 18.01 -14.39
CA ASP A 595 -15.54 18.85 -15.06
C ASP A 595 -16.09 19.92 -14.09
N ARG A 596 -16.51 19.47 -12.90
CA ARG A 596 -17.04 20.38 -11.89
C ARG A 596 -16.01 21.40 -11.39
N TYR A 597 -14.75 20.97 -11.22
CA TYR A 597 -13.65 21.88 -10.85
C TYR A 597 -13.41 22.96 -11.93
N CYS A 598 -13.53 22.61 -13.19
CA CYS A 598 -13.35 23.56 -14.30
C CYS A 598 -14.53 24.53 -14.47
N GLU A 599 -15.73 24.16 -14.01
CA GLU A 599 -16.93 25.03 -14.04
C GLU A 599 -16.91 26.10 -12.94
N LEU A 600 -16.31 25.81 -11.80
CA LEU A 600 -16.16 26.74 -10.65
C LEU A 600 -15.09 27.80 -10.90
#